data_062d802ba7610be9ae009a5d5684a792
#
_entry.id   062d802ba7610be9ae009a5d5684a792
#
_cell.length_a   1.000
_cell.length_b   1.000
_cell.length_c   1.000
_cell.angle_alpha   90.00
_cell.angle_beta   90.00
_cell.angle_gamma   90.00
#
_symmetry.space_group_name_H-M   'P 1'
#
loop_
_entity.id
_entity.type
_entity.pdbx_description
1 polymer ?
#
loop_
_entity_poly.entity_id
_entity_poly.type
_entity_poly.pdbx_seq_one_letter_code
_entity_poly.pdbx_strand_id
1 'polypeptide(L)'
;MRTQILLCLLLFSLMGYAQQEIDLAGNLSNYEEIPLSKVASKVEYIPLETTDKCLLSNELQIHWGKDDIFVGDIKMMKFYRFDKTGKFLNAIGEVGDGPEAYPNALAFFVDEEETCVYVIGSTTRTLYKYTYSGEFQKKIPMGISSWSISTLNNNIVGYNNRYNRIKNQKEPVYELYLFDVNGKELAKAPTTVTSEKDDMLLFQLPFFYKYNNQLFYKNAVSEYIYHIGDDLNMSPHYKITGGGNNQSGNDIRNIKKYADKITVKQVSESDAWILISYVYKNKMAYLLYDKLKGTYANVRSGSENGFKDDLAGGPIFQPFHAGSSNLSCFLAVLPVEKAIESNIPSLKELSADANPVLGIATLK
;
A
#
# COMPACT_ATOMS: atom_id res chain seq x y z
N MET A 1 -16.40 -50.27 3.92
CA MET A 1 -15.46 -49.41 3.17
C MET A 1 -16.05 -48.04 2.75
N ARG A 2 -17.27 -47.92 2.24
CA ARG A 2 -17.88 -46.62 1.85
C ARG A 2 -18.12 -45.64 3.02
N THR A 3 -18.42 -46.11 4.19
CA THR A 3 -18.71 -45.30 5.39
C THR A 3 -17.45 -44.72 6.03
N GLN A 4 -16.30 -45.37 5.91
CA GLN A 4 -15.02 -44.85 6.44
C GLN A 4 -14.42 -43.77 5.56
N ILE A 5 -14.65 -43.80 4.23
CA ILE A 5 -14.21 -42.77 3.31
C ILE A 5 -14.99 -41.46 3.49
N LEU A 6 -16.29 -41.57 3.83
CA LEU A 6 -17.13 -40.38 4.11
C LEU A 6 -16.71 -39.68 5.41
N LEU A 7 -16.26 -40.44 6.43
CA LEU A 7 -15.80 -39.87 7.69
C LEU A 7 -14.45 -39.14 7.55
N CYS A 8 -13.56 -39.66 6.70
CA CYS A 8 -12.29 -38.96 6.38
C CYS A 8 -12.49 -37.66 5.58
N LEU A 9 -13.47 -37.62 4.67
CA LEU A 9 -13.80 -36.40 3.91
C LEU A 9 -14.47 -35.34 4.80
N LEU A 10 -15.25 -35.74 5.81
CA LEU A 10 -15.83 -34.82 6.79
C LEU A 10 -14.79 -34.25 7.79
N LEU A 11 -13.74 -35.00 8.10
CA LEU A 11 -12.64 -34.53 8.97
C LEU A 11 -11.72 -33.55 8.25
N PHE A 12 -11.60 -33.61 6.93
CA PHE A 12 -10.85 -32.61 6.14
C PHE A 12 -11.60 -31.27 5.99
N SER A 13 -12.93 -31.25 6.10
CA SER A 13 -13.74 -30.03 6.04
C SER A 13 -13.80 -29.28 7.37
N LEU A 14 -13.29 -29.84 8.47
CA LEU A 14 -13.20 -29.23 9.80
C LEU A 14 -11.78 -28.73 10.16
N MET A 15 -10.83 -28.78 9.24
CA MET A 15 -9.65 -27.92 9.35
C MET A 15 -10.11 -26.49 9.13
N GLY A 16 -10.74 -25.91 10.14
CA GLY A 16 -10.88 -24.47 10.25
C GLY A 16 -9.48 -23.90 10.00
N TYR A 17 -9.35 -23.01 9.02
CA TYR A 17 -8.12 -22.28 8.81
C TYR A 17 -7.73 -21.66 10.14
N ALA A 18 -6.78 -22.30 10.84
CA ALA A 18 -6.19 -21.68 12.01
C ALA A 18 -5.64 -20.37 11.51
N GLN A 19 -6.24 -19.28 11.93
CA GLN A 19 -5.83 -17.95 11.56
C GLN A 19 -4.34 -17.81 11.88
N GLN A 20 -3.52 -17.54 10.86
CA GLN A 20 -2.09 -17.42 11.04
C GLN A 20 -1.78 -16.11 11.79
N GLU A 21 -1.09 -16.25 12.91
CA GLU A 21 -0.67 -15.13 13.73
C GLU A 21 0.77 -14.73 13.40
N ILE A 22 0.99 -13.42 13.18
CA ILE A 22 2.30 -12.82 12.95
C ILE A 22 2.66 -12.02 14.20
N ASP A 23 3.59 -12.52 14.99
CA ASP A 23 4.04 -11.89 16.22
C ASP A 23 5.04 -10.75 15.93
N LEU A 24 4.50 -9.58 15.61
CA LEU A 24 5.31 -8.38 15.40
C LEU A 24 5.88 -7.84 16.72
N ALA A 25 5.09 -7.87 17.79
CA ALA A 25 5.52 -7.31 19.08
C ALA A 25 6.66 -8.11 19.73
N GLY A 26 6.60 -9.43 19.68
CA GLY A 26 7.66 -10.30 20.19
C GLY A 26 8.97 -10.16 19.42
N ASN A 27 8.90 -9.65 18.20
CA ASN A 27 10.06 -9.51 17.31
C ASN A 27 10.60 -8.07 17.17
N LEU A 28 10.11 -7.08 17.91
CA LEU A 28 10.55 -5.68 17.80
C LEU A 28 12.05 -5.47 18.02
N SER A 29 12.72 -6.32 18.76
CA SER A 29 14.16 -6.28 19.03
C SER A 29 14.94 -7.37 18.29
N ASN A 30 14.27 -8.23 17.55
CA ASN A 30 14.90 -9.31 16.78
C ASN A 30 15.34 -8.75 15.41
N TYR A 31 16.56 -8.22 15.34
CA TYR A 31 17.15 -7.66 14.13
C TYR A 31 18.13 -8.61 13.50
N GLU A 32 18.04 -8.76 12.18
CA GLU A 32 19.00 -9.50 11.38
C GLU A 32 19.48 -8.64 10.21
N GLU A 33 20.77 -8.76 9.88
CA GLU A 33 21.29 -8.27 8.61
C GLU A 33 20.86 -9.27 7.53
N ILE A 34 19.88 -8.87 6.72
CA ILE A 34 19.36 -9.67 5.63
C ILE A 34 19.85 -9.07 4.32
N PRO A 35 20.66 -9.81 3.53
CA PRO A 35 21.07 -9.37 2.21
C PRO A 35 19.85 -9.38 1.27
N LEU A 36 19.80 -8.41 0.34
CA LEU A 36 18.72 -8.30 -0.62
C LEU A 36 18.63 -9.55 -1.51
N SER A 37 19.78 -10.18 -1.80
CA SER A 37 19.87 -11.44 -2.54
C SER A 37 19.12 -12.60 -1.89
N LYS A 38 18.75 -12.52 -0.61
CA LYS A 38 17.92 -13.56 0.04
C LYS A 38 16.50 -13.60 -0.54
N VAL A 39 15.93 -12.46 -0.88
CA VAL A 39 14.55 -12.32 -1.35
C VAL A 39 14.44 -11.93 -2.83
N ALA A 40 15.47 -11.30 -3.40
CA ALA A 40 15.48 -10.80 -4.77
C ALA A 40 16.56 -11.51 -5.61
N SER A 41 16.31 -11.59 -6.91
CA SER A 41 17.25 -12.12 -7.91
C SER A 41 18.08 -11.03 -8.59
N LYS A 42 17.56 -9.80 -8.64
CA LYS A 42 18.15 -8.64 -9.30
C LYS A 42 17.71 -7.37 -8.61
N VAL A 43 18.55 -6.34 -8.65
CA VAL A 43 18.18 -4.97 -8.31
C VAL A 43 18.61 -4.03 -9.43
N GLU A 44 17.77 -3.05 -9.73
CA GLU A 44 18.03 -1.98 -10.70
C GLU A 44 17.72 -0.64 -10.05
N TYR A 45 18.46 0.40 -10.44
CA TYR A 45 18.23 1.77 -10.02
C TYR A 45 17.90 2.62 -11.25
N ILE A 46 16.69 3.16 -11.28
CA ILE A 46 16.16 3.90 -12.42
C ILE A 46 15.96 5.35 -12.01
N PRO A 47 16.81 6.29 -12.49
CA PRO A 47 16.56 7.72 -12.31
C PRO A 47 15.27 8.11 -13.04
N LEU A 48 14.39 8.85 -12.38
CA LEU A 48 13.24 9.44 -13.06
C LEU A 48 13.69 10.72 -13.79
N GLU A 49 13.33 10.83 -15.06
CA GLU A 49 13.71 11.97 -15.90
C GLU A 49 13.26 13.29 -15.28
N THR A 50 14.18 14.26 -15.24
CA THR A 50 13.95 15.59 -14.70
C THR A 50 13.74 16.57 -15.86
N THR A 51 12.57 17.17 -15.92
CA THR A 51 12.24 18.21 -16.90
C THR A 51 11.43 19.32 -16.25
N ASP A 52 11.33 20.48 -16.89
CA ASP A 52 10.46 21.57 -16.42
C ASP A 52 8.97 21.15 -16.30
N LYS A 53 8.57 20.09 -17.01
CA LYS A 53 7.22 19.54 -16.98
C LYS A 53 7.02 18.51 -15.88
N CYS A 54 8.10 17.95 -15.35
CA CYS A 54 8.07 16.89 -14.36
C CYS A 54 9.18 17.09 -13.34
N LEU A 55 8.91 17.92 -12.33
CA LEU A 55 9.70 18.04 -11.11
C LEU A 55 8.95 17.35 -9.98
N LEU A 56 9.61 16.44 -9.29
CA LEU A 56 9.04 15.61 -8.25
C LEU A 56 9.56 16.00 -6.87
N SER A 57 8.70 15.96 -5.87
CA SER A 57 9.10 15.99 -4.47
C SER A 57 9.57 14.60 -4.00
N ASN A 58 9.92 14.48 -2.71
CA ASN A 58 10.24 13.18 -2.11
C ASN A 58 9.00 12.45 -1.53
N GLU A 59 7.80 13.04 -1.64
CA GLU A 59 6.55 12.47 -1.12
C GLU A 59 5.76 11.80 -2.26
N LEU A 60 6.27 10.65 -2.70
CA LEU A 60 5.75 9.96 -3.88
C LEU A 60 4.86 8.77 -3.51
N GLN A 61 3.87 8.53 -4.35
CA GLN A 61 3.13 7.28 -4.46
C GLN A 61 3.49 6.65 -5.81
N ILE A 62 3.91 5.39 -5.81
CA ILE A 62 4.37 4.72 -7.03
C ILE A 62 3.44 3.55 -7.34
N HIS A 63 3.04 3.43 -8.59
CA HIS A 63 2.47 2.22 -9.14
C HIS A 63 3.41 1.67 -10.22
N TRP A 64 3.97 0.49 -9.95
CA TRP A 64 4.81 -0.26 -10.88
C TRP A 64 3.92 -1.17 -11.73
N GLY A 65 3.44 -0.67 -12.85
CA GLY A 65 2.61 -1.42 -13.78
C GLY A 65 3.43 -2.35 -14.68
N LYS A 66 2.75 -3.07 -15.58
CA LYS A 66 3.40 -4.02 -16.49
C LYS A 66 4.40 -3.33 -17.42
N ASP A 67 3.97 -2.29 -18.11
CA ASP A 67 4.76 -1.61 -19.16
C ASP A 67 5.23 -0.21 -18.74
N ASP A 68 4.59 0.41 -17.73
CA ASP A 68 4.78 1.78 -17.32
C ASP A 68 5.01 1.92 -15.82
N ILE A 69 5.47 3.10 -15.43
CA ILE A 69 5.58 3.55 -14.05
C ILE A 69 4.64 4.75 -13.88
N PHE A 70 3.75 4.69 -12.90
CA PHE A 70 2.91 5.83 -12.55
C PHE A 70 3.38 6.40 -11.21
N VAL A 71 3.54 7.71 -11.19
CA VAL A 71 4.06 8.45 -10.04
C VAL A 71 3.09 9.54 -9.65
N GLY A 72 2.60 9.48 -8.42
CA GLY A 72 1.84 10.56 -7.80
C GLY A 72 2.74 11.35 -6.87
N ASP A 73 2.92 12.62 -7.14
CA ASP A 73 3.52 13.56 -6.21
C ASP A 73 2.42 14.12 -5.31
N ILE A 74 2.36 13.60 -4.10
CA ILE A 74 1.28 13.91 -3.16
C ILE A 74 1.36 15.35 -2.67
N LYS A 75 2.58 15.87 -2.50
CA LYS A 75 2.82 17.26 -2.08
C LYS A 75 2.36 18.26 -3.14
N MET A 76 2.62 17.96 -4.41
CA MET A 76 2.25 18.80 -5.53
C MET A 76 0.85 18.47 -6.08
N MET A 77 0.23 17.39 -5.64
CA MET A 77 -1.04 16.86 -6.13
C MET A 77 -1.02 16.59 -7.64
N LYS A 78 0.10 16.13 -8.19
CA LYS A 78 0.31 15.86 -9.61
C LYS A 78 0.61 14.40 -9.85
N PHE A 79 0.13 13.88 -10.96
CA PHE A 79 0.29 12.48 -11.34
C PHE A 79 0.94 12.40 -12.72
N TYR A 80 1.88 11.45 -12.85
CA TYR A 80 2.74 11.34 -14.02
C TYR A 80 2.89 9.88 -14.45
N ARG A 81 3.16 9.70 -15.74
CA ARG A 81 3.51 8.42 -16.34
C ARG A 81 4.92 8.47 -16.91
N PHE A 82 5.68 7.42 -16.62
CA PHE A 82 7.03 7.20 -17.13
C PHE A 82 7.09 5.83 -17.80
N ASP A 83 8.01 5.64 -18.72
CA ASP A 83 8.36 4.31 -19.19
C ASP A 83 9.24 3.57 -18.16
N LYS A 84 9.52 2.29 -18.44
CA LYS A 84 10.34 1.44 -17.54
C LYS A 84 11.81 1.85 -17.45
N THR A 85 12.28 2.78 -18.29
CA THR A 85 13.62 3.36 -18.21
C THR A 85 13.67 4.63 -17.36
N GLY A 86 12.51 5.10 -16.87
CA GLY A 86 12.38 6.33 -16.10
C GLY A 86 12.18 7.57 -16.96
N LYS A 87 11.99 7.42 -18.28
CA LYS A 87 11.74 8.55 -19.17
C LYS A 87 10.30 9.04 -18.99
N PHE A 88 10.12 10.35 -18.83
CA PHE A 88 8.81 10.99 -18.72
C PHE A 88 8.00 10.84 -20.01
N LEU A 89 6.77 10.38 -19.90
CA LEU A 89 5.85 10.23 -21.02
C LEU A 89 4.81 11.36 -21.03
N ASN A 90 4.02 11.48 -19.97
CA ASN A 90 2.98 12.50 -19.85
C ASN A 90 2.50 12.69 -18.40
N ALA A 91 1.83 13.81 -18.15
CA ALA A 91 1.04 14.00 -16.94
C ALA A 91 -0.33 13.31 -17.08
N ILE A 92 -0.96 12.97 -15.95
CA ILE A 92 -2.32 12.40 -15.87
C ILE A 92 -3.25 13.48 -15.35
N GLY A 93 -4.03 14.07 -16.27
CA GLY A 93 -4.90 15.20 -15.95
C GLY A 93 -4.12 16.41 -15.43
N GLU A 94 -4.86 17.34 -14.80
CA GLU A 94 -4.28 18.56 -14.23
C GLU A 94 -5.04 18.99 -12.96
N VAL A 95 -4.36 19.74 -12.10
CA VAL A 95 -4.97 20.37 -10.93
C VAL A 95 -5.69 21.63 -11.37
N GLY A 96 -6.97 21.80 -11.02
CA GLY A 96 -7.74 22.97 -11.35
C GLY A 96 -9.23 22.80 -11.13
N ASP A 97 -9.99 23.90 -11.42
CA ASP A 97 -11.45 23.93 -11.29
C ASP A 97 -12.17 23.68 -12.62
N GLY A 98 -11.42 23.36 -13.67
CA GLY A 98 -11.96 23.06 -15.00
C GLY A 98 -12.83 21.81 -15.04
N PRO A 99 -13.65 21.63 -16.09
CA PRO A 99 -14.58 20.50 -16.21
C PRO A 99 -13.86 19.14 -16.26
N GLU A 100 -12.63 19.09 -16.74
CA GLU A 100 -11.79 17.89 -16.89
C GLU A 100 -10.69 17.79 -15.84
N ALA A 101 -10.50 18.86 -15.03
CA ALA A 101 -9.48 18.93 -13.99
C ALA A 101 -9.99 18.37 -12.65
N TYR A 102 -9.07 18.05 -11.75
CA TYR A 102 -9.35 17.70 -10.36
C TYR A 102 -8.90 18.84 -9.42
N PRO A 103 -9.77 19.34 -8.53
CA PRO A 103 -9.44 20.51 -7.70
C PRO A 103 -8.40 20.20 -6.61
N ASN A 104 -8.40 18.99 -6.10
CA ASN A 104 -7.38 18.46 -5.20
C ASN A 104 -7.40 16.95 -5.23
N ALA A 105 -6.22 16.34 -5.08
CA ALA A 105 -6.09 14.90 -5.02
C ALA A 105 -4.89 14.50 -4.18
N LEU A 106 -5.09 13.53 -3.29
CA LEU A 106 -4.05 13.00 -2.40
C LEU A 106 -3.69 11.54 -2.70
N ALA A 107 -4.36 10.96 -3.69
CA ALA A 107 -4.11 9.58 -4.09
C ALA A 107 -4.56 9.34 -5.53
N PHE A 108 -4.02 8.29 -6.11
CA PHE A 108 -4.46 7.76 -7.39
C PHE A 108 -4.49 6.23 -7.35
N PHE A 109 -5.17 5.64 -8.30
CA PHE A 109 -5.24 4.21 -8.52
C PHE A 109 -5.11 3.91 -10.01
N VAL A 110 -4.31 2.92 -10.35
CA VAL A 110 -4.15 2.46 -11.75
C VAL A 110 -4.91 1.16 -11.93
N ASP A 111 -5.78 1.14 -12.91
CA ASP A 111 -6.49 -0.05 -13.35
C ASP A 111 -5.83 -0.54 -14.65
N GLU A 112 -5.01 -1.59 -14.52
CA GLU A 112 -4.27 -2.13 -15.66
C GLU A 112 -5.17 -2.91 -16.63
N GLU A 113 -6.28 -3.47 -16.16
CA GLU A 113 -7.23 -4.20 -16.99
C GLU A 113 -8.00 -3.23 -17.91
N GLU A 114 -8.45 -2.11 -17.33
CA GLU A 114 -9.15 -1.05 -18.05
C GLU A 114 -8.19 -0.02 -18.70
N THR A 115 -6.88 -0.17 -18.52
CA THR A 115 -5.83 0.77 -19.00
C THR A 115 -6.14 2.23 -18.70
N CYS A 116 -6.51 2.50 -17.44
CA CYS A 116 -6.88 3.84 -16.99
C CYS A 116 -6.32 4.18 -15.60
N VAL A 117 -6.34 5.48 -15.30
CA VAL A 117 -5.93 6.02 -14.00
C VAL A 117 -7.12 6.74 -13.37
N TYR A 118 -7.40 6.40 -12.13
CA TYR A 118 -8.37 7.12 -11.30
C TYR A 118 -7.62 8.04 -10.35
N VAL A 119 -7.89 9.34 -10.44
CA VAL A 119 -7.43 10.34 -9.48
C VAL A 119 -8.53 10.55 -8.45
N ILE A 120 -8.17 10.45 -7.17
CA ILE A 120 -9.13 10.48 -6.07
C ILE A 120 -9.27 11.93 -5.57
N GLY A 121 -10.39 12.56 -5.88
CA GLY A 121 -10.75 13.88 -5.35
C GLY A 121 -11.10 13.82 -3.87
N SER A 122 -10.20 14.26 -3.01
CA SER A 122 -10.33 14.09 -1.56
C SER A 122 -11.51 14.85 -0.94
N THR A 123 -11.84 16.04 -1.43
CA THR A 123 -12.96 16.86 -0.93
C THR A 123 -14.24 16.67 -1.74
N THR A 124 -14.13 16.32 -3.02
CA THR A 124 -15.27 16.25 -3.94
C THR A 124 -16.03 14.94 -3.87
N ARG A 125 -15.48 13.90 -3.23
CA ARG A 125 -16.01 12.52 -3.21
C ARG A 125 -16.21 11.98 -4.63
N THR A 126 -15.25 12.27 -5.50
CA THR A 126 -15.34 11.97 -6.92
C THR A 126 -14.05 11.31 -7.37
N LEU A 127 -14.17 10.29 -8.19
CA LEU A 127 -13.05 9.78 -8.95
C LEU A 127 -13.05 10.47 -10.32
N TYR A 128 -11.87 10.88 -10.73
CA TYR A 128 -11.61 11.43 -12.05
C TYR A 128 -10.90 10.36 -12.86
N LYS A 129 -11.55 9.82 -13.88
CA LYS A 129 -11.00 8.77 -14.74
C LYS A 129 -10.28 9.39 -15.92
N TYR A 130 -9.04 8.96 -16.13
CA TYR A 130 -8.18 9.36 -17.25
C TYR A 130 -7.65 8.15 -17.99
N THR A 131 -7.35 8.31 -19.27
CA THR A 131 -6.54 7.34 -20.02
C THR A 131 -5.09 7.37 -19.54
N TYR A 132 -4.28 6.40 -19.96
CA TYR A 132 -2.83 6.42 -19.73
C TYR A 132 -2.13 7.59 -20.43
N SER A 133 -2.70 8.14 -21.52
CA SER A 133 -2.22 9.37 -22.16
C SER A 133 -2.57 10.65 -21.41
N GLY A 134 -3.33 10.55 -20.30
CA GLY A 134 -3.72 11.69 -19.47
C GLY A 134 -5.02 12.39 -19.93
N GLU A 135 -5.74 11.83 -20.94
CA GLU A 135 -6.99 12.38 -21.43
C GLU A 135 -8.13 12.07 -20.46
N PHE A 136 -8.92 13.09 -20.14
CA PHE A 136 -10.08 12.96 -19.29
C PHE A 136 -11.15 12.08 -19.93
N GLN A 137 -11.72 11.17 -19.15
CA GLN A 137 -12.82 10.31 -19.60
C GLN A 137 -14.14 10.65 -18.91
N LYS A 138 -14.16 10.65 -17.58
CA LYS A 138 -15.39 10.95 -16.82
C LYS A 138 -15.11 11.24 -15.34
N LYS A 139 -16.12 11.86 -14.69
CA LYS A 139 -16.25 11.98 -13.24
C LYS A 139 -17.18 10.89 -12.71
N ILE A 140 -16.78 10.23 -11.63
CA ILE A 140 -17.56 9.18 -10.99
C ILE A 140 -17.83 9.59 -9.55
N PRO A 141 -19.08 10.04 -9.23
CA PRO A 141 -19.43 10.37 -7.84
C PRO A 141 -19.48 9.11 -6.99
N MET A 142 -18.75 9.12 -5.86
CA MET A 142 -18.64 7.95 -4.96
C MET A 142 -19.60 8.02 -3.77
N GLY A 143 -20.23 9.15 -3.51
CA GLY A 143 -21.06 9.33 -2.29
C GLY A 143 -20.28 9.30 -0.97
N ILE A 144 -19.07 8.76 -0.94
CA ILE A 144 -18.17 8.68 0.21
C ILE A 144 -16.90 9.50 0.00
N SER A 145 -16.26 9.91 1.08
CA SER A 145 -14.90 10.43 1.03
C SER A 145 -13.92 9.26 1.18
N SER A 146 -13.13 8.99 0.15
CA SER A 146 -12.17 7.91 0.16
C SER A 146 -10.79 8.43 -0.20
N TRP A 147 -9.75 7.88 0.45
CA TRP A 147 -8.34 8.10 0.11
C TRP A 147 -7.64 6.78 -0.20
N SER A 148 -8.35 5.68 -0.04
CA SER A 148 -7.86 4.35 -0.37
C SER A 148 -8.92 3.59 -1.15
N ILE A 149 -8.60 3.25 -2.38
CA ILE A 149 -9.46 2.48 -3.28
C ILE A 149 -8.69 1.32 -3.91
N SER A 150 -9.42 0.32 -4.38
CA SER A 150 -8.92 -0.79 -5.17
C SER A 150 -10.00 -1.29 -6.11
N THR A 151 -9.72 -2.31 -6.92
CA THR A 151 -10.73 -3.02 -7.71
C THR A 151 -11.01 -4.41 -7.16
N LEU A 152 -12.25 -4.84 -7.30
CA LEU A 152 -12.75 -6.17 -7.02
C LEU A 152 -13.73 -6.58 -8.13
N ASN A 153 -13.36 -7.57 -8.96
CA ASN A 153 -14.19 -8.05 -10.09
C ASN A 153 -14.72 -6.91 -10.96
N ASN A 154 -13.82 -6.05 -11.45
CA ASN A 154 -14.12 -4.87 -12.28
C ASN A 154 -15.01 -3.80 -11.59
N ASN A 155 -15.25 -3.92 -10.29
CA ASN A 155 -15.93 -2.91 -9.49
C ASN A 155 -14.92 -2.16 -8.61
N ILE A 156 -15.32 -1.00 -8.11
CA ILE A 156 -14.47 -0.13 -7.31
C ILE A 156 -14.78 -0.34 -5.83
N VAL A 157 -13.80 -0.76 -5.06
CA VAL A 157 -13.88 -0.81 -3.59
C VAL A 157 -13.27 0.45 -3.01
N GLY A 158 -14.03 1.18 -2.19
CA GLY A 158 -13.56 2.37 -1.50
C GLY A 158 -13.70 2.26 0.02
N TYR A 159 -12.67 2.72 0.73
CA TYR A 159 -12.73 2.92 2.17
C TYR A 159 -13.37 4.27 2.50
N ASN A 160 -14.32 4.28 3.41
CA ASN A 160 -15.01 5.50 3.84
C ASN A 160 -14.24 6.20 4.97
N ASN A 161 -13.54 7.28 4.66
CA ASN A 161 -12.75 8.04 5.63
C ASN A 161 -13.60 8.71 6.74
N ARG A 162 -14.91 8.72 6.62
CA ARG A 162 -15.82 9.42 7.56
C ARG A 162 -16.40 8.51 8.63
N TYR A 163 -16.16 7.19 8.56
CA TYR A 163 -16.75 6.28 9.55
C TYR A 163 -16.31 6.59 11.00
N ASN A 164 -15.17 7.26 11.17
CA ASN A 164 -14.64 7.63 12.49
C ASN A 164 -15.31 8.83 13.16
N ARG A 165 -16.29 9.48 12.50
CA ARG A 165 -16.98 10.66 13.03
C ARG A 165 -18.32 10.36 13.67
N ILE A 166 -18.44 9.22 14.34
CA ILE A 166 -19.75 8.73 14.72
C ILE A 166 -19.96 8.83 16.21
N LYS A 167 -20.36 9.98 16.63
CA LYS A 167 -21.05 10.17 17.90
C LYS A 167 -22.55 10.33 17.64
N ASN A 168 -23.37 9.48 18.28
CA ASN A 168 -24.83 9.55 18.24
C ASN A 168 -25.48 9.13 16.90
N GLN A 169 -24.83 8.33 16.05
CA GLN A 169 -25.53 7.77 14.90
C GLN A 169 -26.43 6.61 15.33
N LYS A 170 -27.69 6.68 14.92
CA LYS A 170 -28.69 5.62 15.10
C LYS A 170 -28.51 4.48 14.09
N GLU A 171 -27.68 4.68 13.06
CA GLU A 171 -27.49 3.76 11.95
C GLU A 171 -26.12 3.09 12.00
N PRO A 172 -26.01 1.85 11.48
CA PRO A 172 -24.73 1.16 11.34
C PRO A 172 -23.75 2.00 10.52
N VAL A 173 -22.48 1.96 10.94
CA VAL A 173 -21.39 2.59 10.22
C VAL A 173 -20.77 1.63 9.27
N TYR A 174 -20.62 2.06 8.05
CA TYR A 174 -20.02 1.25 7.00
C TYR A 174 -18.61 1.76 6.69
N GLU A 175 -17.70 0.83 6.65
CA GLU A 175 -16.27 1.05 6.45
C GLU A 175 -15.87 0.92 4.98
N LEU A 176 -16.34 -0.13 4.32
CA LEU A 176 -16.09 -0.38 2.92
C LEU A 176 -17.36 -0.25 2.08
N TYR A 177 -17.19 0.21 0.87
CA TYR A 177 -18.25 0.34 -0.14
C TYR A 177 -17.77 -0.25 -1.45
N LEU A 178 -18.65 -0.96 -2.13
CA LEU A 178 -18.48 -1.47 -3.48
C LEU A 178 -19.33 -0.64 -4.43
N PHE A 179 -18.73 -0.13 -5.47
CA PHE A 179 -19.39 0.64 -6.51
C PHE A 179 -19.17 0.00 -7.88
N ASP A 180 -20.13 0.11 -8.76
CA ASP A 180 -19.89 -0.16 -10.16
C ASP A 180 -18.98 0.93 -10.78
N VAL A 181 -18.59 0.72 -12.03
CA VAL A 181 -17.73 1.66 -12.80
C VAL A 181 -18.39 3.03 -13.06
N ASN A 182 -19.64 3.23 -12.69
CA ASN A 182 -20.37 4.49 -12.80
C ASN A 182 -20.65 5.13 -11.43
N GLY A 183 -20.20 4.51 -10.34
CA GLY A 183 -20.35 5.03 -8.98
C GLY A 183 -21.66 4.65 -8.30
N LYS A 184 -22.43 3.71 -8.86
CA LYS A 184 -23.62 3.17 -8.20
C LYS A 184 -23.18 2.22 -7.07
N GLU A 185 -23.64 2.45 -5.84
CA GLU A 185 -23.41 1.54 -4.71
C GLU A 185 -24.03 0.17 -4.99
N LEU A 186 -23.21 -0.87 -4.89
CA LEU A 186 -23.61 -2.27 -5.05
C LEU A 186 -23.69 -2.98 -3.70
N ALA A 187 -22.74 -2.72 -2.81
CA ALA A 187 -22.66 -3.31 -1.49
C ALA A 187 -21.91 -2.41 -0.52
N LYS A 188 -22.05 -2.67 0.78
CA LYS A 188 -21.28 -2.02 1.83
C LYS A 188 -21.06 -2.95 3.01
N ALA A 189 -19.88 -2.87 3.63
CA ALA A 189 -19.53 -3.66 4.80
C ALA A 189 -19.43 -2.80 6.06
N PRO A 190 -19.93 -3.28 7.21
CA PRO A 190 -19.87 -2.56 8.46
C PRO A 190 -18.43 -2.40 8.93
N THR A 191 -18.19 -1.40 9.80
CA THR A 191 -16.87 -1.21 10.38
C THR A 191 -16.46 -2.39 11.27
N THR A 192 -15.17 -2.75 11.15
CA THR A 192 -14.53 -3.74 12.02
C THR A 192 -13.97 -3.13 13.29
N VAL A 193 -13.98 -1.81 13.39
CA VAL A 193 -13.42 -1.05 14.52
C VAL A 193 -14.49 -0.17 15.11
N THR A 194 -14.69 -0.27 16.42
CA THR A 194 -15.56 0.60 17.20
C THR A 194 -14.74 1.61 17.99
N SER A 195 -15.11 2.89 17.95
CA SER A 195 -14.56 3.92 18.82
C SER A 195 -15.68 4.47 19.70
N GLU A 196 -15.44 4.54 21.01
CA GLU A 196 -16.41 5.07 21.97
C GLU A 196 -16.46 6.61 21.97
N LYS A 197 -15.57 7.27 21.24
CA LYS A 197 -15.43 8.73 21.26
C LYS A 197 -15.47 9.31 19.86
N ASP A 198 -16.01 10.55 19.73
CA ASP A 198 -15.93 11.36 18.50
C ASP A 198 -14.50 11.63 18.15
N ASP A 199 -13.94 10.88 17.21
CA ASP A 199 -12.57 10.96 16.92
C ASP A 199 -12.26 11.54 15.56
N MET A 200 -11.24 12.39 15.60
CA MET A 200 -10.66 13.04 14.45
C MET A 200 -10.15 12.01 13.44
N LEU A 201 -10.01 12.48 12.22
CA LEU A 201 -9.34 11.79 11.12
C LEU A 201 -8.13 10.99 11.60
N LEU A 202 -8.13 9.71 11.31
CA LEU A 202 -6.93 8.88 11.43
C LEU A 202 -5.86 9.48 10.51
N PHE A 203 -4.73 9.87 11.07
CA PHE A 203 -3.53 10.22 10.30
C PHE A 203 -2.96 9.00 9.56
N GLN A 204 -3.57 7.82 9.73
CA GLN A 204 -3.18 6.60 9.09
C GLN A 204 -4.28 6.13 8.16
N LEU A 205 -3.88 5.96 6.91
CA LEU A 205 -4.76 5.42 5.92
C LEU A 205 -4.78 3.89 6.03
N PRO A 206 -5.94 3.27 5.94
CA PRO A 206 -6.05 1.86 5.65
C PRO A 206 -5.50 1.63 4.24
N PHE A 207 -5.14 0.40 3.95
CA PHE A 207 -4.64 0.06 2.62
C PHE A 207 -5.22 -1.25 2.14
N PHE A 208 -5.24 -1.38 0.81
CA PHE A 208 -5.52 -2.61 0.11
C PHE A 208 -4.24 -3.15 -0.51
N TYR A 209 -4.16 -4.46 -0.64
CA TYR A 209 -3.16 -5.11 -1.49
C TYR A 209 -3.78 -6.34 -2.16
N LYS A 210 -3.18 -6.77 -3.27
CA LYS A 210 -3.58 -8.00 -3.97
C LYS A 210 -2.49 -9.05 -3.85
N TYR A 211 -2.92 -10.28 -3.66
CA TYR A 211 -2.07 -11.46 -3.67
C TYR A 211 -2.87 -12.63 -4.25
N ASN A 212 -2.31 -13.37 -5.21
CA ASN A 212 -2.99 -14.44 -5.92
C ASN A 212 -4.38 -14.05 -6.45
N ASN A 213 -4.48 -12.86 -7.06
CA ASN A 213 -5.71 -12.26 -7.58
C ASN A 213 -6.82 -12.03 -6.54
N GLN A 214 -6.52 -12.20 -5.27
CA GLN A 214 -7.43 -11.91 -4.16
C GLN A 214 -7.14 -10.52 -3.59
N LEU A 215 -8.19 -9.85 -3.12
CA LEU A 215 -8.09 -8.55 -2.48
C LEU A 215 -8.00 -8.70 -0.97
N PHE A 216 -7.03 -8.03 -0.39
CA PHE A 216 -6.84 -7.95 1.06
C PHE A 216 -6.92 -6.50 1.53
N TYR A 217 -7.37 -6.36 2.76
CA TYR A 217 -7.60 -5.07 3.40
C TYR A 217 -7.05 -5.04 4.81
N LYS A 218 -6.38 -3.95 5.17
CA LYS A 218 -5.90 -3.69 6.52
C LYS A 218 -6.40 -2.34 6.98
N ASN A 219 -7.26 -2.35 7.99
CA ASN A 219 -7.59 -1.13 8.72
C ASN A 219 -6.39 -0.66 9.55
N ALA A 220 -6.22 0.65 9.69
CA ALA A 220 -5.08 1.22 10.40
C ALA A 220 -4.95 0.74 11.85
N VAL A 221 -6.06 0.56 12.55
CA VAL A 221 -6.10 0.21 13.99
C VAL A 221 -6.47 -1.25 14.26
N SER A 222 -7.00 -2.00 13.29
CA SER A 222 -7.30 -3.42 13.45
C SER A 222 -6.00 -4.24 13.56
N GLU A 223 -5.98 -5.28 14.37
CA GLU A 223 -4.90 -6.28 14.35
C GLU A 223 -5.00 -7.22 13.15
N TYR A 224 -6.14 -7.25 12.47
CA TYR A 224 -6.40 -8.19 11.39
C TYR A 224 -6.11 -7.60 10.02
N ILE A 225 -5.57 -8.45 9.15
CA ILE A 225 -5.66 -8.32 7.71
C ILE A 225 -6.85 -9.17 7.29
N TYR A 226 -7.73 -8.60 6.48
CA TYR A 226 -8.92 -9.27 6.00
C TYR A 226 -8.79 -9.62 4.52
N HIS A 227 -9.20 -10.82 4.16
CA HIS A 227 -9.55 -11.15 2.79
C HIS A 227 -10.93 -10.55 2.49
N ILE A 228 -11.09 -9.95 1.33
CA ILE A 228 -12.34 -9.34 0.88
C ILE A 228 -12.98 -10.24 -0.17
N GLY A 229 -14.13 -10.80 0.17
CA GLY A 229 -14.95 -11.57 -0.76
C GLY A 229 -15.74 -10.67 -1.72
N ASP A 230 -16.34 -11.27 -2.75
CA ASP A 230 -17.03 -10.58 -3.84
C ASP A 230 -18.22 -9.72 -3.38
N ASP A 231 -18.80 -10.06 -2.24
CA ASP A 231 -19.91 -9.36 -1.58
C ASP A 231 -19.45 -8.39 -0.48
N LEU A 232 -18.15 -8.05 -0.45
CA LEU A 232 -17.47 -7.33 0.63
C LEU A 232 -17.46 -8.05 1.98
N ASN A 233 -17.72 -9.34 2.02
CA ASN A 233 -17.56 -10.10 3.25
C ASN A 233 -16.09 -10.12 3.66
N MET A 234 -15.81 -9.65 4.89
CA MET A 234 -14.46 -9.56 5.45
C MET A 234 -14.16 -10.79 6.30
N SER A 235 -13.27 -11.65 5.83
CA SER A 235 -12.80 -12.81 6.59
C SER A 235 -11.34 -12.59 7.06
N PRO A 236 -11.02 -12.85 8.35
CA PRO A 236 -9.66 -12.72 8.85
C PRO A 236 -8.68 -13.62 8.08
N HIS A 237 -7.58 -13.03 7.58
CA HIS A 237 -6.51 -13.72 6.87
C HIS A 237 -5.29 -13.91 7.78
N TYR A 238 -4.73 -12.80 8.29
CA TYR A 238 -3.66 -12.79 9.29
C TYR A 238 -4.06 -11.95 10.49
N LYS A 239 -3.55 -12.33 11.66
CA LYS A 239 -3.54 -11.48 12.83
C LYS A 239 -2.12 -10.98 13.09
N ILE A 240 -1.91 -9.67 13.08
CA ILE A 240 -0.62 -9.06 13.42
C ILE A 240 -0.68 -8.63 14.88
N THR A 241 0.05 -9.34 15.75
CA THR A 241 0.03 -9.02 17.18
C THR A 241 1.03 -7.91 17.51
N GLY A 242 0.52 -6.86 18.11
CA GLY A 242 1.33 -5.75 18.64
C GLY A 242 1.65 -5.84 20.12
N GLY A 243 1.17 -6.90 20.82
CA GLY A 243 1.44 -7.11 22.25
C GLY A 243 1.08 -5.90 23.12
N GLY A 244 -0.01 -5.22 22.86
CA GLY A 244 -0.39 -3.97 23.51
C GLY A 244 0.29 -2.71 22.93
N ASN A 245 1.22 -2.90 21.96
CA ASN A 245 1.84 -1.81 21.22
C ASN A 245 1.05 -1.42 19.96
N ASN A 246 0.04 -2.18 19.58
CA ASN A 246 -0.84 -1.82 18.48
C ASN A 246 -1.64 -0.57 18.83
N GLN A 247 -1.93 0.20 17.81
CA GLN A 247 -2.83 1.34 17.96
C GLN A 247 -4.25 0.87 18.21
N SER A 248 -4.95 1.60 19.06
CA SER A 248 -6.40 1.43 19.24
C SER A 248 -7.12 2.69 18.79
N GLY A 249 -8.43 2.59 18.53
CA GLY A 249 -9.26 3.74 18.22
C GLY A 249 -9.19 4.86 19.27
N ASN A 250 -8.83 4.54 20.52
CA ASN A 250 -8.68 5.49 21.61
C ASN A 250 -7.34 6.24 21.63
N ASP A 251 -6.32 5.73 20.95
CA ASP A 251 -4.96 6.31 20.93
C ASP A 251 -4.82 7.46 19.92
N ILE A 252 -5.73 7.56 18.99
CA ILE A 252 -5.69 8.50 17.86
C ILE A 252 -5.65 9.97 18.27
N ARG A 253 -6.21 10.31 19.43
CA ARG A 253 -6.26 11.69 19.95
C ARG A 253 -4.96 12.17 20.58
N ASN A 254 -4.08 11.26 20.93
CA ASN A 254 -2.87 11.60 21.65
C ASN A 254 -1.62 11.29 20.82
N ILE A 255 -1.16 12.30 20.07
CA ILE A 255 0.02 12.19 19.20
C ILE A 255 1.26 11.64 19.93
N LYS A 256 1.44 11.95 21.22
CA LYS A 256 2.56 11.40 22.01
C LYS A 256 2.40 9.91 22.28
N LYS A 257 1.19 9.47 22.64
CA LYS A 257 0.89 8.04 22.81
C LYS A 257 0.95 7.28 21.48
N TYR A 258 0.67 7.97 20.39
CA TYR A 258 0.70 7.42 19.05
C TYR A 258 2.13 7.04 18.59
N ALA A 259 3.12 7.86 18.94
CA ALA A 259 4.52 7.60 18.61
C ALA A 259 5.06 6.29 19.23
N ASP A 260 4.52 5.89 20.38
CA ASP A 260 4.92 4.68 21.11
C ASP A 260 4.15 3.42 20.65
N LYS A 261 3.28 3.53 19.64
CA LYS A 261 2.49 2.41 19.12
C LYS A 261 3.04 1.91 17.78
N ILE A 262 2.81 0.63 17.53
CA ILE A 262 3.10 0.04 16.22
C ILE A 262 2.05 0.53 15.22
N THR A 263 2.52 1.02 14.10
CA THR A 263 1.70 1.42 12.98
C THR A 263 2.10 0.65 11.75
N VAL A 264 1.32 -0.34 11.35
CA VAL A 264 1.51 -1.03 10.09
C VAL A 264 1.17 -0.08 8.95
N LYS A 265 2.16 0.18 8.10
CA LYS A 265 2.02 1.07 6.93
C LYS A 265 1.65 0.30 5.69
N GLN A 266 2.11 -0.97 5.61
CA GLN A 266 1.95 -1.76 4.42
C GLN A 266 2.26 -3.22 4.68
N VAL A 267 1.67 -4.06 3.84
CA VAL A 267 2.00 -5.48 3.70
C VAL A 267 2.26 -5.78 2.24
N SER A 268 3.35 -6.47 1.98
CA SER A 268 3.67 -7.06 0.69
C SER A 268 3.74 -8.57 0.86
N GLU A 269 2.93 -9.31 0.12
CA GLU A 269 2.78 -10.75 0.26
C GLU A 269 3.16 -11.49 -1.02
N SER A 270 3.95 -12.54 -0.88
CA SER A 270 4.30 -13.52 -1.93
C SER A 270 4.08 -14.94 -1.41
N ASP A 271 4.33 -15.95 -2.25
CA ASP A 271 4.23 -17.35 -1.83
C ASP A 271 5.24 -17.70 -0.72
N ALA A 272 6.42 -17.09 -0.75
CA ALA A 272 7.53 -17.40 0.17
C ALA A 272 7.60 -16.46 1.39
N TRP A 273 7.14 -15.21 1.26
CA TRP A 273 7.40 -14.14 2.20
C TRP A 273 6.19 -13.27 2.48
N ILE A 274 6.15 -12.71 3.69
CA ILE A 274 5.36 -11.52 4.00
C ILE A 274 6.33 -10.46 4.51
N LEU A 275 6.35 -9.30 3.88
CA LEU A 275 7.06 -8.12 4.35
C LEU A 275 6.07 -7.14 4.93
N ILE A 276 6.24 -6.80 6.21
CA ILE A 276 5.41 -5.82 6.91
C ILE A 276 6.26 -4.58 7.15
N SER A 277 5.90 -3.48 6.50
CA SER A 277 6.47 -2.17 6.78
C SER A 277 5.67 -1.50 7.88
N TYR A 278 6.32 -1.04 8.92
CA TYR A 278 5.66 -0.42 10.08
C TYR A 278 6.49 0.71 10.67
N VAL A 279 5.82 1.61 11.40
CA VAL A 279 6.46 2.65 12.20
C VAL A 279 6.33 2.31 13.66
N TYR A 280 7.43 2.39 14.39
CA TYR A 280 7.51 2.28 15.84
C TYR A 280 8.52 3.28 16.38
N LYS A 281 8.15 4.05 17.39
CA LYS A 281 8.98 5.14 17.96
C LYS A 281 9.51 6.10 16.89
N ASN A 282 8.61 6.48 15.96
CA ASN A 282 8.91 7.37 14.85
C ASN A 282 9.99 6.86 13.87
N LYS A 283 10.27 5.57 13.87
CA LYS A 283 11.20 4.95 12.93
C LYS A 283 10.50 3.92 12.06
N MET A 284 10.73 3.99 10.76
CA MET A 284 10.30 2.95 9.82
C MET A 284 11.10 1.68 10.07
N ALA A 285 10.43 0.56 10.08
CA ALA A 285 11.02 -0.77 10.23
C ALA A 285 10.31 -1.79 9.32
N TYR A 286 10.97 -2.92 9.10
CA TYR A 286 10.52 -3.94 8.16
C TYR A 286 10.63 -5.31 8.81
N LEU A 287 9.49 -5.97 9.07
CA LEU A 287 9.46 -7.36 9.52
C LEU A 287 9.30 -8.26 8.31
N LEU A 288 10.27 -9.14 8.09
CA LEU A 288 10.19 -10.20 7.09
C LEU A 288 9.76 -11.49 7.78
N TYR A 289 8.66 -12.06 7.34
CA TYR A 289 8.18 -13.39 7.73
C TYR A 289 8.45 -14.39 6.61
N ASP A 290 9.24 -15.40 6.89
CA ASP A 290 9.52 -16.53 6.00
C ASP A 290 8.42 -17.57 6.17
N LYS A 291 7.49 -17.66 5.20
CA LYS A 291 6.34 -18.57 5.25
C LYS A 291 6.75 -20.05 5.28
N LEU A 292 7.87 -20.37 4.63
CA LEU A 292 8.33 -21.75 4.52
C LEU A 292 8.98 -22.24 5.83
N LYS A 293 9.65 -21.34 6.55
CA LYS A 293 10.34 -21.65 7.79
C LYS A 293 9.56 -21.31 9.03
N GLY A 294 8.53 -20.46 8.91
CA GLY A 294 7.78 -19.93 10.05
C GLY A 294 8.63 -19.00 10.94
N THR A 295 9.65 -18.32 10.38
CA THR A 295 10.56 -17.46 11.13
C THR A 295 10.37 -15.98 10.80
N TYR A 296 10.69 -15.11 11.77
CA TYR A 296 10.58 -13.68 11.67
C TYR A 296 11.92 -13.00 11.92
N ALA A 297 12.18 -11.91 11.20
CA ALA A 297 13.30 -11.03 11.49
C ALA A 297 12.98 -9.59 11.07
N ASN A 298 13.35 -8.61 11.90
CA ASN A 298 13.41 -7.23 11.46
C ASN A 298 14.67 -7.02 10.65
N VAL A 299 14.46 -6.51 9.43
CA VAL A 299 15.53 -6.31 8.46
C VAL A 299 16.32 -5.05 8.81
N ARG A 300 17.59 -5.21 9.11
CA ARG A 300 18.47 -4.11 9.47
C ARG A 300 19.88 -4.33 8.94
N SER A 301 20.50 -3.28 8.44
CA SER A 301 21.90 -3.31 8.05
C SER A 301 22.63 -2.15 8.73
N GLY A 302 23.65 -2.49 9.53
CA GLY A 302 24.32 -1.53 10.39
C GLY A 302 23.36 -0.80 11.33
N SER A 303 23.25 0.53 11.19
CA SER A 303 22.34 1.38 11.98
C SER A 303 21.00 1.66 11.31
N GLU A 304 20.81 1.27 10.04
CA GLU A 304 19.64 1.57 9.23
C GLU A 304 18.73 0.34 9.07
N ASN A 305 17.41 0.56 9.11
CA ASN A 305 16.42 -0.47 8.81
C ASN A 305 16.28 -0.59 7.29
N GLY A 306 16.34 -1.82 6.78
CA GLY A 306 16.28 -2.15 5.36
C GLY A 306 17.26 -3.26 4.99
N PHE A 307 17.14 -3.75 3.76
CA PHE A 307 18.00 -4.81 3.24
C PHE A 307 19.36 -4.24 2.81
N LYS A 308 20.42 -5.01 3.09
CA LYS A 308 21.73 -4.74 2.50
C LYS A 308 21.68 -5.05 1.01
N ASP A 309 21.96 -4.07 0.16
CA ASP A 309 22.08 -4.32 -1.28
C ASP A 309 23.44 -4.94 -1.58
N ASP A 310 23.45 -6.27 -1.65
CA ASP A 310 24.60 -7.10 -2.04
C ASP A 310 24.54 -7.51 -3.52
N LEU A 311 23.53 -7.05 -4.27
CA LEU A 311 23.36 -7.36 -5.69
C LEU A 311 23.99 -6.30 -6.61
N ALA A 312 23.82 -5.02 -6.29
CA ALA A 312 24.38 -3.91 -7.06
C ALA A 312 25.36 -3.03 -6.25
N GLY A 313 25.45 -3.27 -4.92
CA GLY A 313 26.29 -2.45 -4.05
C GLY A 313 25.73 -1.04 -3.82
N GLY A 314 24.42 -0.88 -3.96
CA GLY A 314 23.71 0.35 -3.70
C GLY A 314 23.54 0.67 -2.22
N PRO A 315 22.77 1.72 -1.88
CA PRO A 315 22.46 2.06 -0.50
C PRO A 315 21.54 0.99 0.13
N ILE A 316 21.31 1.11 1.44
CA ILE A 316 20.35 0.25 2.14
C ILE A 316 18.99 0.34 1.44
N PHE A 317 18.52 -0.81 0.97
CA PHE A 317 17.25 -0.92 0.25
C PHE A 317 16.09 -0.90 1.24
N GLN A 318 15.34 0.19 1.23
CA GLN A 318 14.20 0.42 2.09
C GLN A 318 12.91 0.24 1.28
N PRO A 319 12.24 -0.93 1.40
CA PRO A 319 11.04 -1.21 0.62
C PRO A 319 9.96 -0.18 0.81
N PHE A 320 9.43 0.28 -0.30
CA PHE A 320 8.33 1.24 -0.39
C PHE A 320 7.16 0.60 -1.14
N HIS A 321 5.94 1.09 -0.90
CA HIS A 321 4.76 0.50 -1.53
C HIS A 321 4.68 0.78 -3.02
N ALA A 322 4.56 -0.30 -3.77
CA ALA A 322 4.04 -0.27 -5.12
C ALA A 322 2.58 -0.65 -5.08
N GLY A 323 1.72 0.20 -5.58
CA GLY A 323 0.29 -0.09 -5.76
C GLY A 323 0.02 -1.14 -6.86
N SER A 324 0.93 -2.12 -7.05
CA SER A 324 0.77 -3.13 -8.09
C SER A 324 -0.08 -4.31 -7.61
N SER A 325 -0.87 -4.87 -8.52
CA SER A 325 -1.76 -5.99 -8.22
C SER A 325 -1.05 -7.32 -8.00
N ASN A 326 0.19 -7.48 -8.47
CA ASN A 326 1.02 -8.68 -8.27
C ASN A 326 2.42 -8.26 -7.84
N LEU A 327 2.87 -8.74 -6.70
CA LEU A 327 4.17 -8.40 -6.16
C LEU A 327 5.26 -9.22 -6.85
N SER A 328 5.78 -8.72 -7.98
CA SER A 328 6.96 -9.27 -8.64
C SER A 328 8.27 -8.61 -8.18
N CYS A 329 8.18 -7.47 -7.48
CA CYS A 329 9.33 -6.71 -7.03
C CYS A 329 9.05 -5.93 -5.75
N PHE A 330 10.12 -5.65 -4.99
CA PHE A 330 10.09 -4.55 -4.02
C PHE A 330 10.56 -3.27 -4.70
N LEU A 331 9.94 -2.16 -4.34
CA LEU A 331 10.36 -0.83 -4.78
C LEU A 331 10.99 -0.07 -3.63
N ALA A 332 11.94 0.81 -3.95
CA ALA A 332 12.47 1.83 -3.05
C ALA A 332 12.45 3.18 -3.77
N VAL A 333 12.17 4.25 -3.05
CA VAL A 333 12.36 5.62 -3.52
C VAL A 333 13.62 6.14 -2.87
N LEU A 334 14.61 6.45 -3.69
CA LEU A 334 15.91 6.93 -3.26
C LEU A 334 16.01 8.42 -3.57
N PRO A 335 16.07 9.29 -2.54
CA PRO A 335 16.36 10.70 -2.76
C PRO A 335 17.69 10.87 -3.53
N VAL A 336 17.77 11.88 -4.40
CA VAL A 336 18.93 12.06 -5.27
C VAL A 336 20.25 12.21 -4.50
N GLU A 337 20.23 12.82 -3.33
CA GLU A 337 21.40 12.97 -2.47
C GLU A 337 22.00 11.61 -2.08
N LYS A 338 21.14 10.67 -1.67
CA LYS A 338 21.55 9.29 -1.34
C LYS A 338 21.98 8.51 -2.59
N ALA A 339 21.38 8.80 -3.73
CA ALA A 339 21.75 8.18 -5.00
C ALA A 339 23.16 8.57 -5.41
N ILE A 340 23.51 9.85 -5.36
CA ILE A 340 24.83 10.38 -5.70
C ILE A 340 25.91 9.84 -4.75
N GLU A 341 25.60 9.71 -3.47
CA GLU A 341 26.50 9.15 -2.44
C GLU A 341 26.71 7.63 -2.56
N SER A 342 25.90 6.95 -3.36
CA SER A 342 25.97 5.50 -3.53
C SER A 342 27.23 5.07 -4.30
N ASN A 343 27.55 3.76 -4.27
CA ASN A 343 28.67 3.21 -5.04
C ASN A 343 28.30 2.86 -6.50
N ILE A 344 27.09 3.24 -6.95
CA ILE A 344 26.64 2.96 -8.31
C ILE A 344 27.12 4.06 -9.26
N PRO A 345 28.03 3.75 -10.22
CA PRO A 345 28.67 4.78 -11.04
C PRO A 345 27.69 5.67 -11.81
N SER A 346 26.64 5.09 -12.40
CA SER A 346 25.65 5.84 -13.17
C SER A 346 24.82 6.85 -12.34
N LEU A 347 24.71 6.65 -11.03
CA LEU A 347 23.96 7.54 -10.15
C LEU A 347 24.82 8.72 -9.67
N LYS A 348 26.14 8.60 -9.70
CA LYS A 348 27.05 9.69 -9.31
C LYS A 348 27.07 10.87 -10.29
N GLU A 349 26.59 10.65 -11.50
CA GLU A 349 26.53 11.66 -12.55
C GLU A 349 25.23 12.48 -12.50
N LEU A 350 24.29 12.13 -11.60
CA LEU A 350 23.05 12.85 -11.47
C LEU A 350 23.28 14.25 -10.90
N SER A 351 22.50 15.23 -11.38
CA SER A 351 22.47 16.56 -10.79
C SER A 351 21.83 16.53 -9.41
N ALA A 352 22.26 17.40 -8.50
CA ALA A 352 21.72 17.48 -7.15
C ALA A 352 20.23 17.89 -7.09
N ASP A 353 19.71 18.47 -8.15
CA ASP A 353 18.31 18.86 -8.34
C ASP A 353 17.52 17.87 -9.20
N ALA A 354 18.08 16.68 -9.48
CA ALA A 354 17.40 15.65 -10.24
C ALA A 354 16.23 15.04 -9.44
N ASN A 355 15.27 14.49 -10.17
CA ASN A 355 14.18 13.71 -9.59
C ASN A 355 14.72 12.48 -8.83
N PRO A 356 13.96 11.93 -7.88
CA PRO A 356 14.34 10.73 -7.16
C PRO A 356 14.62 9.54 -8.09
N VAL A 357 15.40 8.59 -7.57
CA VAL A 357 15.73 7.33 -8.23
C VAL A 357 14.84 6.22 -7.67
N LEU A 358 14.28 5.39 -8.54
CA LEU A 358 13.57 4.18 -8.13
C LEU A 358 14.54 3.01 -8.05
N GLY A 359 14.60 2.36 -6.89
CA GLY A 359 15.22 1.04 -6.72
C GLY A 359 14.18 -0.05 -6.95
N ILE A 360 14.46 -1.01 -7.84
CA ILE A 360 13.58 -2.12 -8.17
C ILE A 360 14.29 -3.43 -7.88
N ALA A 361 13.84 -4.15 -6.85
CA ALA A 361 14.36 -5.47 -6.51
C ALA A 361 13.38 -6.53 -7.01
N THR A 362 13.73 -7.22 -8.09
CA THR A 362 12.94 -8.33 -8.65
C THR A 362 12.98 -9.53 -7.71
N LEU A 363 11.85 -10.00 -7.23
CA LEU A 363 11.72 -11.11 -6.29
C LEU A 363 12.08 -12.46 -6.96
N LYS A 364 12.49 -13.42 -6.13
CA LYS A 364 12.76 -14.80 -6.55
C LYS A 364 11.48 -15.59 -6.68
#